data_c05c3f092e13cd8dc6ddaab06953cb79
#
_entry.id   c05c3f092e13cd8dc6ddaab06953cb79
#
_cell.length_a   1.000
_cell.length_b   1.000
_cell.length_c   1.000
_cell.angle_alpha   90.00
_cell.angle_beta   90.00
_cell.angle_gamma   90.00
#
_symmetry.space_group_name_H-M   'P 1'
#
loop_
_entity.id
_entity.type
_entity.pdbx_description
1 polymer ?
#
loop_
_entity_poly.entity_id
_entity_poly.type
_entity_poly.pdbx_seq_one_letter_code
_entity_poly.pdbx_strand_id
1 'polypeptide(L)' 'MEIEFRIIDDNELPPLIIKKGENDKPKILINNHHRIWLSLNRAILAGISQALPEKINDVLNGYLTEQYSFEQMDRSELNE' A
#
# COMPACT_ATOMS: atom_id res chain seq x y z
N MET A 1 1.84 -17.04 0.88
CA MET A 1 2.79 -15.91 0.66
C MET A 1 2.50 -14.80 1.66
N GLU A 2 3.48 -14.39 2.41
CA GLU A 2 3.35 -13.26 3.33
C GLU A 2 3.59 -11.95 2.60
N ILE A 3 2.84 -10.93 2.97
CA ILE A 3 2.94 -9.61 2.38
C ILE A 3 3.11 -8.61 3.52
N GLU A 4 4.07 -7.73 3.40
CA GLU A 4 4.26 -6.66 4.36
C GLU A 4 3.50 -5.41 3.89
N PHE A 5 2.66 -4.84 4.77
CA PHE A 5 1.93 -3.61 4.49
C PHE A 5 2.40 -2.50 5.41
N ARG A 6 2.72 -1.36 4.84
CA ARG A 6 3.14 -0.19 5.60
C ARG A 6 2.52 1.07 5.03
N ILE A 7 2.48 2.11 5.83
CA ILE A 7 1.95 3.41 5.44
C ILE A 7 3.11 4.39 5.26
N ILE A 8 3.00 5.24 4.26
CA ILE A 8 3.88 6.39 4.10
C ILE A 8 3.00 7.62 3.91
N ASP A 9 3.51 8.80 4.23
CA ASP A 9 2.83 10.06 3.97
C ASP A 9 3.81 10.99 3.25
N ASP A 10 3.70 11.07 1.94
CA ASP A 10 4.63 11.82 1.12
C ASP A 10 3.93 12.34 -0.14
N ASN A 11 3.90 13.67 -0.29
CA ASN A 11 3.20 14.32 -1.41
C ASN A 11 3.89 14.12 -2.77
N GLU A 12 5.13 13.66 -2.78
CA GLU A 12 5.90 13.45 -4.01
C GLU A 12 5.82 12.01 -4.52
N LEU A 13 5.29 11.10 -3.72
CA LEU A 13 5.24 9.69 -4.06
C LEU A 13 3.84 9.27 -4.52
N PRO A 14 3.75 8.21 -5.34
CA PRO A 14 2.45 7.72 -5.82
C PRO A 14 1.58 7.16 -4.70
N PRO A 15 0.27 6.99 -4.94
CA PRO A 15 -0.66 6.49 -3.93
C PRO A 15 -0.38 5.09 -3.42
N LEU A 16 0.19 4.24 -4.28
CA LEU A 16 0.49 2.86 -3.96
C LEU A 16 1.85 2.49 -4.55
N ILE A 17 2.71 1.91 -3.73
CA ILE A 17 4.03 1.45 -4.17
C ILE A 17 4.16 -0.02 -3.83
N ILE A 18 4.57 -0.83 -4.81
CA ILE A 18 4.83 -2.25 -4.59
C ILE A 18 6.30 -2.47 -4.76
N LYS A 19 6.95 -3.00 -3.73
CA LYS A 19 8.39 -3.29 -3.73
C LYS A 19 8.62 -4.75 -3.42
N LYS A 20 9.75 -5.27 -3.86
CA LYS A 20 10.23 -6.57 -3.47
C LYS A 20 10.99 -6.40 -2.15
N GLY A 21 10.48 -6.98 -1.07
CA GLY A 21 11.11 -6.93 0.23
C GLY A 21 12.12 -8.04 0.43
N GLU A 22 12.55 -8.22 1.68
CA GLU A 22 13.46 -9.29 2.07
C GLU A 22 12.85 -10.66 1.83
N ASN A 23 13.67 -11.64 1.45
CA ASN A 23 13.24 -13.02 1.21
C ASN A 23 12.15 -13.15 0.15
N ASP A 24 12.17 -12.28 -0.86
CA ASP A 24 11.17 -12.22 -1.93
C ASP A 24 9.74 -11.93 -1.43
N LYS A 25 9.61 -11.43 -0.21
CA LYS A 25 8.34 -11.07 0.39
C LYS A 25 7.88 -9.71 -0.18
N PRO A 26 6.70 -9.62 -0.82
CA PRO A 26 6.23 -8.35 -1.33
C PRO A 26 6.00 -7.33 -0.23
N LYS A 27 6.34 -6.09 -0.50
CA LYS A 27 6.13 -4.97 0.41
C LYS A 27 5.23 -3.96 -0.28
N ILE A 28 4.08 -3.71 0.31
CA ILE A 28 3.07 -2.79 -0.22
C ILE A 28 3.06 -1.54 0.66
N LEU A 29 3.28 -0.39 0.03
CA LEU A 29 3.26 0.89 0.72
C LEU A 29 2.01 1.66 0.30
N ILE A 30 1.20 2.02 1.29
CA ILE A 30 -0.01 2.80 1.08
C ILE A 30 0.29 4.24 1.47
N ASN A 31 0.15 5.16 0.51
CA ASN A 31 0.46 6.57 0.75
C ASN A 31 -0.76 7.29 1.30
N ASN A 32 -0.76 7.56 2.59
CA ASN A 32 -1.86 8.23 3.28
C ASN A 32 -2.11 9.65 2.75
N HIS A 33 -1.12 10.28 2.14
CA HIS A 33 -1.28 11.59 1.52
C HIS A 33 -2.37 11.58 0.44
N HIS A 34 -2.55 10.43 -0.22
CA HIS A 34 -3.54 10.25 -1.28
C HIS A 34 -4.75 9.43 -0.83
N ARG A 35 -5.09 9.47 0.45
CA ARG A 35 -6.16 8.64 1.01
C ARG A 35 -7.51 8.83 0.30
N ILE A 36 -7.86 10.07 -0.01
CA ILE A 36 -9.12 10.38 -0.70
C ILE A 36 -9.10 9.75 -2.10
N TRP A 37 -8.00 9.90 -2.81
CA TRP A 37 -7.85 9.31 -4.14
C TRP A 37 -7.91 7.79 -4.08
N LEU A 38 -7.26 7.17 -3.10
CA LEU A 38 -7.31 5.72 -2.90
C LEU A 38 -8.74 5.23 -2.65
N SER A 39 -9.51 5.99 -1.87
CA SER A 39 -10.90 5.65 -1.58
C SER A 39 -11.76 5.61 -2.85
N LEU A 40 -11.50 6.53 -3.78
CA LEU A 40 -12.25 6.62 -5.03
C LEU A 40 -11.78 5.64 -6.11
N ASN A 41 -10.52 5.24 -6.06
CA ASN A 41 -9.88 4.50 -7.16
C ASN A 41 -9.31 3.13 -6.76
N ARG A 42 -9.69 2.61 -5.59
CA ARG A 42 -9.11 1.37 -5.07
C ARG A 42 -9.25 0.16 -6.00
N ALA A 43 -10.37 0.09 -6.72
CA ALA A 43 -10.59 -1.01 -7.66
C ALA A 43 -9.61 -0.95 -8.85
N ILE A 44 -9.30 0.27 -9.30
CA ILE A 44 -8.32 0.49 -10.37
C ILE A 44 -6.94 0.09 -9.90
N LEU A 45 -6.57 0.47 -8.66
CA LEU A 45 -5.28 0.11 -8.09
C LEU A 45 -5.14 -1.40 -7.93
N ALA A 46 -6.18 -2.08 -7.48
CA ALA A 46 -6.18 -3.53 -7.36
C ALA A 46 -5.99 -4.20 -8.73
N GLY A 47 -6.60 -3.64 -9.78
CA GLY A 47 -6.43 -4.12 -11.14
C GLY A 47 -5.02 -3.92 -11.69
N ILE A 48 -4.37 -2.81 -11.33
CA ILE A 48 -2.99 -2.56 -11.74
C ILE A 48 -2.02 -3.54 -11.06
N SER A 49 -2.30 -3.91 -9.81
CA SER A 49 -1.46 -4.83 -9.04
C SER A 49 -1.82 -6.29 -9.35
N GLN A 50 -1.66 -6.70 -10.59
CA GLN A 50 -2.16 -7.99 -11.10
C GLN A 50 -1.70 -9.22 -10.32
N ALA A 51 -0.55 -9.16 -9.66
CA ALA A 51 -0.03 -10.31 -8.92
C ALA A 51 -0.88 -10.66 -7.69
N LEU A 52 -1.53 -9.67 -7.05
CA LEU A 52 -2.25 -9.86 -5.80
C LEU A 52 -3.49 -8.96 -5.69
N PRO A 53 -4.35 -8.87 -6.74
CA PRO A 53 -5.41 -7.88 -6.77
C PRO A 53 -6.44 -8.02 -5.64
N GLU A 54 -6.84 -9.24 -5.35
CA GLU A 54 -7.83 -9.51 -4.30
C GLU A 54 -7.30 -9.14 -2.92
N LYS A 55 -6.08 -9.57 -2.62
CA LYS A 55 -5.45 -9.29 -1.33
C LYS A 55 -5.24 -7.80 -1.10
N ILE A 56 -4.78 -7.10 -2.13
CA ILE A 56 -4.57 -5.65 -2.05
C ILE A 56 -5.89 -4.93 -1.85
N ASN A 57 -6.93 -5.33 -2.55
CA ASN A 57 -8.24 -4.72 -2.42
C ASN A 57 -8.81 -4.88 -1.00
N ASP A 58 -8.66 -6.06 -0.41
CA ASP A 58 -9.11 -6.31 0.96
C ASP A 58 -8.37 -5.44 1.97
N VAL A 59 -7.05 -5.32 1.82
CA VAL A 59 -6.23 -4.52 2.72
C VAL A 59 -6.53 -3.03 2.56
N LEU A 60 -6.67 -2.55 1.33
CA LEU A 60 -7.05 -1.16 1.09
C LEU A 60 -8.41 -0.84 1.69
N ASN A 61 -9.37 -1.73 1.51
CA ASN A 61 -10.70 -1.54 2.08
C ASN A 61 -10.66 -1.48 3.61
N GLY A 62 -9.92 -2.38 4.24
CA GLY A 62 -9.75 -2.38 5.69
C GLY A 62 -9.05 -1.11 6.20
N TYR A 63 -8.05 -0.62 5.48
CA TYR A 63 -7.36 0.62 5.81
C TYR A 63 -8.29 1.84 5.68
N LEU A 64 -9.02 1.93 4.56
CA LEU A 64 -9.88 3.08 4.28
C LEU A 64 -11.09 3.16 5.21
N THR A 65 -11.55 2.01 5.72
CA THR A 65 -12.65 1.94 6.69
C THR A 65 -12.17 1.97 8.14
N GLU A 66 -10.86 2.18 8.34
CA GLU A 66 -10.23 2.26 9.66
C GLU A 66 -10.30 0.96 10.48
N GLN A 67 -10.51 -0.19 9.80
CA GLN A 67 -10.47 -1.49 10.44
C GLN A 67 -9.05 -1.99 10.67
N TYR A 68 -8.11 -1.55 9.82
CA TYR A 68 -6.70 -1.91 9.92
C TYR A 68 -5.84 -0.66 10.12
N SER A 69 -4.80 -0.82 10.92
CA SER A 69 -3.75 0.18 11.05
C SER A 69 -2.42 -0.48 10.71
N PHE A 70 -1.54 0.28 10.08
CA PHE A 70 -0.22 -0.21 9.68
C PHE A 70 0.85 0.69 10.26
N GLU A 71 2.03 0.11 10.46
CA GLU A 71 3.18 0.87 10.91
C GLU A 71 3.58 1.91 9.86
N GLN A 72 3.73 3.16 10.29
CA GLN A 72 4.16 4.22 9.40
C GLN A 72 5.64 4.09 9.09
N MET A 73 5.98 4.20 7.81
CA MET A 73 7.33 4.11 7.33
C MET A 73 7.94 5.49 7.19
N ASP A 74 9.17 5.65 7.63
CA ASP A 74 9.93 6.86 7.37
C ASP A 74 10.42 6.85 5.92
N ARG A 75 10.43 8.01 5.27
CA ARG A 75 10.90 8.13 3.89
C ARG A 75 12.32 7.61 3.69
N SER A 76 13.18 7.74 4.69
CA SER A 76 14.56 7.23 4.63
C SER A 76 14.63 5.72 4.44
N GLU A 77 13.61 4.97 4.84
CA GLU A 77 13.54 3.51 4.69
C GLU A 77 13.19 3.06 3.28
N LEU A 78 12.72 3.97 2.41
CA LEU A 78 12.29 3.63 1.06
C LEU A 78 13.43 3.13 0.16
N ASN A 79 14.63 3.56 0.42
CA ASN A 79 15.79 3.24 -0.40
C ASN A 79 16.55 1.99 0.04
N GLU A 80 16.03 1.29 1.02
CA GLU A 80 16.64 0.06 1.52
C GLU A 80 16.19 -1.18 0.76
#